data_28df51a441c804f146751222c1bb2c6e
#
_entry.id   28df51a441c804f146751222c1bb2c6e
#
_cell.length_a   1.000
_cell.length_b   1.000
_cell.length_c   1.000
_cell.angle_alpha   90.00
_cell.angle_beta   90.00
_cell.angle_gamma   90.00
#
_symmetry.space_group_name_H-M   'P 1'
#
loop_
_entity.id
_entity.type
_entity.pdbx_description
1 polymer ?
#
loop_
_entity_poly.entity_id
_entity_poly.type
_entity_poly.pdbx_seq_one_letter_code
_entity_poly.pdbx_strand_id
1 'polypeptide(L)'
;MSQYKTKHINDFTKKELQELGSKGQLIDVRQPEEYELGHIKNALLHSVENIENFKQDRNKTYYIYCKSGNRSRKASQFLTQRGYNVVNLDGGYTAYEQQHNNESFKLKEDKEIQIKHNRKTFNYSNLQCPGPIVNISKEMKNIAIGDQIEVVVTDHGFLNDIKSWVKQTGHTLVRLNDSGKIGRASC
;
A
#
# COMPACT_ATOMS: atom_id res chain seq x y z
N MET A 1 -14.24 -20.81 -29.78
CA MET A 1 -14.14 -19.58 -28.96
C MET A 1 -12.77 -19.61 -28.26
N SER A 2 -11.90 -18.67 -28.55
CA SER A 2 -10.60 -18.58 -27.87
C SER A 2 -10.84 -18.15 -26.44
N GLN A 3 -10.52 -19.01 -25.50
CA GLN A 3 -10.76 -18.80 -24.08
C GLN A 3 -9.45 -18.36 -23.41
N TYR A 4 -9.41 -17.15 -22.83
CA TYR A 4 -8.27 -16.71 -22.02
C TYR A 4 -8.31 -17.35 -20.64
N LYS A 5 -7.14 -17.48 -20.01
CA LYS A 5 -7.03 -17.97 -18.64
C LYS A 5 -7.22 -16.82 -17.66
N THR A 6 -7.83 -17.08 -16.52
CA THR A 6 -7.92 -16.15 -15.39
C THR A 6 -7.21 -16.76 -14.19
N LYS A 7 -6.38 -15.96 -13.52
CA LYS A 7 -5.76 -16.26 -12.23
C LYS A 7 -5.96 -15.08 -11.29
N HIS A 8 -6.00 -15.32 -10.00
CA HIS A 8 -6.01 -14.22 -9.05
C HIS A 8 -4.60 -13.62 -8.95
N ILE A 9 -4.49 -12.29 -8.84
CA ILE A 9 -3.17 -11.62 -8.82
C ILE A 9 -2.34 -12.05 -7.60
N ASN A 10 -3.00 -12.38 -6.50
CA ASN A 10 -2.37 -12.85 -5.26
C ASN A 10 -1.90 -14.32 -5.33
N ASP A 11 -2.16 -15.04 -6.43
CA ASP A 11 -1.55 -16.36 -6.70
C ASP A 11 -0.06 -16.21 -7.09
N PHE A 12 0.39 -14.97 -7.32
CA PHE A 12 1.76 -14.63 -7.67
C PHE A 12 2.44 -13.87 -6.53
N THR A 13 3.69 -14.20 -6.28
CA THR A 13 4.54 -13.41 -5.39
C THR A 13 4.92 -12.08 -6.06
N LYS A 14 5.28 -11.08 -5.25
CA LYS A 14 5.79 -9.80 -5.75
C LYS A 14 6.97 -9.97 -6.72
N LYS A 15 7.88 -10.92 -6.42
CA LYS A 15 9.04 -11.22 -7.25
C LYS A 15 8.63 -11.78 -8.62
N GLU A 16 7.71 -12.72 -8.67
CA GLU A 16 7.19 -13.29 -9.93
C GLU A 16 6.53 -12.22 -10.80
N LEU A 17 5.70 -11.34 -10.23
CA LEU A 17 5.11 -10.24 -10.97
C LEU A 17 6.15 -9.27 -11.52
N GLN A 18 7.19 -8.95 -10.76
CA GLN A 18 8.29 -8.08 -11.20
C GLN A 18 9.12 -8.74 -12.32
N GLU A 19 9.33 -10.06 -12.26
CA GLU A 19 10.01 -10.82 -13.33
C GLU A 19 9.20 -10.82 -14.61
N LEU A 20 7.89 -11.01 -14.54
CA LEU A 20 6.99 -10.88 -15.69
C LEU A 20 7.07 -9.48 -16.32
N GLY A 21 7.11 -8.44 -15.48
CA GLY A 21 7.29 -7.07 -15.93
C GLY A 21 8.64 -6.85 -16.64
N SER A 22 9.73 -7.36 -16.08
CA SER A 22 11.07 -7.28 -16.69
C SER A 22 11.17 -7.98 -18.04
N LYS A 23 10.37 -9.03 -18.24
CA LYS A 23 10.25 -9.74 -19.54
C LYS A 23 9.30 -9.05 -20.53
N GLY A 24 8.70 -7.91 -20.14
CA GLY A 24 7.70 -7.21 -20.94
C GLY A 24 6.37 -7.95 -21.09
N GLN A 25 6.02 -8.78 -20.12
CA GLN A 25 4.83 -9.65 -20.17
C GLN A 25 3.73 -9.21 -19.20
N LEU A 26 4.00 -8.27 -18.28
CA LEU A 26 3.01 -7.73 -17.36
C LEU A 26 2.47 -6.41 -17.89
N ILE A 27 1.17 -6.34 -18.12
CA ILE A 27 0.50 -5.20 -18.77
C ILE A 27 -0.52 -4.59 -17.80
N ASP A 28 -0.36 -3.30 -17.54
CA ASP A 28 -1.33 -2.47 -16.84
C ASP A 28 -2.27 -1.81 -17.85
N VAL A 29 -3.56 -2.12 -17.79
CA VAL A 29 -4.56 -1.55 -18.70
C VAL A 29 -5.38 -0.44 -18.05
N ARG A 30 -4.89 0.14 -16.96
CA ARG A 30 -5.48 1.32 -16.32
C ARG A 30 -5.19 2.60 -17.13
N GLN A 31 -5.73 3.71 -16.63
CA GLN A 31 -5.40 5.02 -17.20
C GLN A 31 -3.98 5.47 -16.78
N PRO A 32 -3.33 6.34 -17.58
CA PRO A 32 -2.01 6.87 -17.24
C PRO A 32 -1.92 7.47 -15.84
N GLU A 33 -2.96 8.20 -15.42
CA GLU A 33 -3.03 8.85 -14.10
C GLU A 33 -3.05 7.82 -12.96
N GLU A 34 -3.75 6.69 -13.16
CA GLU A 34 -3.76 5.59 -12.19
C GLU A 34 -2.39 4.88 -12.11
N TYR A 35 -1.73 4.75 -13.25
CA TYR A 35 -0.40 4.14 -13.36
C TYR A 35 0.67 5.00 -12.67
N GLU A 36 0.64 6.30 -12.83
CA GLU A 36 1.58 7.26 -12.22
C GLU A 36 1.44 7.30 -10.70
N LEU A 37 0.21 7.17 -10.16
CA LEU A 37 -0.03 7.10 -8.72
C LEU A 37 0.56 5.84 -8.06
N GLY A 38 0.82 4.79 -8.84
CA GLY A 38 1.44 3.56 -8.41
C GLY A 38 1.09 2.40 -9.33
N HIS A 39 2.07 1.55 -9.60
CA HIS A 39 1.92 0.37 -10.45
C HIS A 39 2.84 -0.77 -10.00
N ILE A 40 2.61 -1.97 -10.51
CA ILE A 40 3.51 -3.10 -10.25
C ILE A 40 4.82 -2.85 -10.99
N LYS A 41 5.94 -2.95 -10.28
CA LYS A 41 7.27 -2.67 -10.84
C LYS A 41 7.50 -3.40 -12.17
N ASN A 42 7.98 -2.66 -13.14
CA ASN A 42 8.27 -3.09 -14.52
C ASN A 42 7.02 -3.44 -15.36
N ALA A 43 5.79 -3.23 -14.88
CA ALA A 43 4.61 -3.37 -15.72
C ALA A 43 4.62 -2.33 -16.85
N LEU A 44 4.19 -2.75 -18.03
CA LEU A 44 4.03 -1.85 -19.18
C LEU A 44 2.61 -1.27 -19.17
N LEU A 45 2.50 0.03 -19.28
CA LEU A 45 1.21 0.71 -19.42
C LEU A 45 0.68 0.53 -20.85
N HIS A 46 -0.51 -0.01 -20.98
CA HIS A 46 -1.26 -0.05 -22.23
C HIS A 46 -2.75 0.06 -21.93
N SER A 47 -3.24 1.30 -21.83
CA SER A 47 -4.63 1.60 -21.47
C SER A 47 -5.64 0.78 -22.27
N VAL A 48 -6.69 0.32 -21.61
CA VAL A 48 -7.77 -0.47 -22.26
C VAL A 48 -8.40 0.27 -23.44
N GLU A 49 -8.41 1.58 -23.44
CA GLU A 49 -8.96 2.42 -24.54
C GLU A 49 -8.11 2.32 -25.80
N ASN A 50 -6.82 2.04 -25.66
CA ASN A 50 -5.88 1.89 -26.75
C ASN A 50 -5.52 0.42 -27.03
N ILE A 51 -6.27 -0.53 -26.47
CA ILE A 51 -5.94 -1.97 -26.55
C ILE A 51 -5.93 -2.49 -27.99
N GLU A 52 -6.64 -1.86 -28.90
CA GLU A 52 -6.64 -2.17 -30.33
C GLU A 52 -5.28 -1.94 -31.01
N ASN A 53 -4.48 -1.01 -30.46
CA ASN A 53 -3.12 -0.70 -30.92
C ASN A 53 -2.05 -1.56 -30.28
N PHE A 54 -2.42 -2.57 -29.50
CA PHE A 54 -1.48 -3.50 -28.89
C PHE A 54 -0.76 -4.33 -29.97
N LYS A 55 0.54 -4.09 -30.11
CA LYS A 55 1.39 -4.75 -31.11
C LYS A 55 2.63 -5.31 -30.41
N GLN A 56 2.51 -6.52 -29.93
CA GLN A 56 3.57 -7.24 -29.24
C GLN A 56 3.76 -8.64 -29.86
N ASP A 57 4.79 -9.35 -29.42
CA ASP A 57 5.09 -10.69 -29.89
C ASP A 57 3.97 -11.68 -29.49
N ARG A 58 3.36 -12.32 -30.48
CA ARG A 58 2.27 -13.29 -30.27
C ARG A 58 2.72 -14.62 -29.68
N ASN A 59 4.01 -14.90 -29.69
CA ASN A 59 4.58 -16.11 -29.09
C ASN A 59 4.75 -16.03 -27.57
N LYS A 60 4.55 -14.82 -26.99
CA LYS A 60 4.64 -14.59 -25.56
C LYS A 60 3.28 -14.67 -24.90
N THR A 61 3.26 -15.03 -23.62
CA THR A 61 2.06 -14.95 -22.78
C THR A 61 2.06 -13.60 -22.04
N TYR A 62 0.95 -12.88 -22.09
CA TYR A 62 0.77 -11.58 -21.44
C TYR A 62 -0.15 -11.71 -20.24
N TYR A 63 0.27 -11.13 -19.13
CA TYR A 63 -0.46 -11.09 -17.89
C TYR A 63 -1.03 -9.69 -17.74
N ILE A 64 -2.36 -9.59 -17.74
CA ILE A 64 -3.07 -8.30 -17.84
C ILE A 64 -3.80 -8.02 -16.55
N TYR A 65 -3.56 -6.86 -15.97
CA TYR A 65 -4.28 -6.39 -14.80
C TYR A 65 -4.83 -4.98 -14.99
N CYS A 66 -5.84 -4.66 -14.19
CA CYS A 66 -6.35 -3.28 -14.02
C CYS A 66 -6.53 -2.98 -12.52
N LYS A 67 -7.43 -2.10 -12.15
CA LYS A 67 -7.69 -1.78 -10.75
C LYS A 67 -8.31 -2.96 -9.98
N SER A 68 -9.39 -3.57 -10.51
CA SER A 68 -10.20 -4.60 -9.84
C SER A 68 -10.42 -5.88 -10.63
N GLY A 69 -10.01 -5.93 -11.91
CA GLY A 69 -10.21 -7.08 -12.81
C GLY A 69 -11.19 -6.83 -13.97
N ASN A 70 -12.07 -5.82 -13.90
CA ASN A 70 -13.12 -5.62 -14.92
C ASN A 70 -12.58 -5.15 -16.27
N ARG A 71 -11.70 -4.13 -16.28
CA ARG A 71 -11.07 -3.61 -17.51
C ARG A 71 -10.11 -4.63 -18.12
N SER A 72 -9.33 -5.34 -17.28
CA SER A 72 -8.39 -6.36 -17.72
C SER A 72 -9.09 -7.57 -18.32
N ARG A 73 -10.30 -7.92 -17.86
CA ARG A 73 -11.12 -8.98 -18.45
C ARG A 73 -11.54 -8.63 -19.87
N LYS A 74 -12.01 -7.39 -20.12
CA LYS A 74 -12.35 -6.90 -21.47
C LYS A 74 -11.12 -6.89 -22.39
N ALA A 75 -9.99 -6.37 -21.90
CA ALA A 75 -8.72 -6.36 -22.65
C ALA A 75 -8.26 -7.77 -22.98
N SER A 76 -8.33 -8.71 -22.05
CA SER A 76 -7.94 -10.10 -22.24
C SER A 76 -8.80 -10.79 -23.31
N GLN A 77 -10.11 -10.57 -23.28
CA GLN A 77 -11.03 -11.10 -24.28
C GLN A 77 -10.69 -10.58 -25.67
N PHE A 78 -10.47 -9.28 -25.80
CA PHE A 78 -10.13 -8.64 -27.08
C PHE A 78 -8.79 -9.15 -27.64
N LEU A 79 -7.75 -9.22 -26.83
CA LEU A 79 -6.43 -9.69 -27.26
C LEU A 79 -6.41 -11.17 -27.61
N THR A 80 -7.18 -11.99 -26.89
CA THR A 80 -7.31 -13.42 -27.21
C THR A 80 -7.98 -13.63 -28.57
N GLN A 81 -8.99 -12.83 -28.90
CA GLN A 81 -9.62 -12.86 -30.23
C GLN A 81 -8.65 -12.49 -31.36
N ARG A 82 -7.62 -11.69 -31.05
CA ARG A 82 -6.53 -11.32 -31.98
C ARG A 82 -5.37 -12.30 -32.00
N GLY A 83 -5.47 -13.44 -31.32
CA GLY A 83 -4.48 -14.51 -31.33
C GLY A 83 -3.33 -14.32 -30.34
N TYR A 84 -3.47 -13.48 -29.33
CA TYR A 84 -2.49 -13.36 -28.25
C TYR A 84 -2.76 -14.40 -27.15
N ASN A 85 -1.70 -14.91 -26.55
CA ASN A 85 -1.79 -15.72 -25.35
C ASN A 85 -1.91 -14.80 -24.12
N VAL A 86 -3.03 -14.85 -23.43
CA VAL A 86 -3.36 -13.91 -22.37
C VAL A 86 -3.81 -14.62 -21.10
N VAL A 87 -3.37 -14.09 -19.97
CA VAL A 87 -3.84 -14.44 -18.62
C VAL A 87 -4.38 -13.18 -17.97
N ASN A 88 -5.66 -13.17 -17.64
CA ASN A 88 -6.27 -12.10 -16.86
C ASN A 88 -5.89 -12.26 -15.39
N LEU A 89 -5.38 -11.20 -14.75
CA LEU A 89 -5.10 -11.15 -13.32
C LEU A 89 -6.27 -10.51 -12.58
N ASP A 90 -7.15 -11.36 -12.06
CA ASP A 90 -8.32 -10.92 -11.27
C ASP A 90 -7.89 -10.35 -9.91
N GLY A 91 -8.74 -9.49 -9.32
CA GLY A 91 -8.38 -8.71 -8.13
C GLY A 91 -7.55 -7.46 -8.42
N GLY A 92 -6.75 -7.49 -9.47
CA GLY A 92 -6.02 -6.33 -10.01
C GLY A 92 -5.09 -5.64 -9.01
N TYR A 93 -4.77 -4.38 -9.29
CA TYR A 93 -3.86 -3.58 -8.46
C TYR A 93 -4.35 -3.40 -7.02
N THR A 94 -5.66 -3.33 -6.81
CA THR A 94 -6.23 -3.20 -5.45
C THR A 94 -5.89 -4.40 -4.56
N ALA A 95 -6.05 -5.62 -5.06
CA ALA A 95 -5.71 -6.83 -4.31
C ALA A 95 -4.19 -6.97 -4.12
N TYR A 96 -3.40 -6.62 -5.15
CA TYR A 96 -1.94 -6.57 -5.06
C TYR A 96 -1.48 -5.60 -3.97
N GLU A 97 -2.01 -4.39 -3.94
CA GLU A 97 -1.66 -3.35 -2.98
C GLU A 97 -2.03 -3.75 -1.55
N GLN A 98 -3.20 -4.33 -1.35
CA GLN A 98 -3.64 -4.82 -0.04
C GLN A 98 -2.73 -5.92 0.50
N GLN A 99 -2.34 -6.88 -0.32
CA GLN A 99 -1.42 -7.96 0.08
C GLN A 99 -0.04 -7.41 0.45
N HIS A 100 0.52 -6.53 -0.37
CA HIS A 100 1.89 -6.05 -0.18
C HIS A 100 2.02 -4.91 0.82
N ASN A 101 0.96 -4.13 1.06
CA ASN A 101 0.91 -3.22 2.20
C ASN A 101 0.88 -3.99 3.53
N ASN A 102 0.15 -5.11 3.58
CA ASN A 102 0.16 -5.99 4.76
C ASN A 102 1.51 -6.69 4.96
N GLU A 103 2.18 -7.12 3.88
CA GLU A 103 3.55 -7.69 3.96
C GLU A 103 4.58 -6.63 4.38
N SER A 104 4.50 -5.42 3.84
CA SER A 104 5.35 -4.31 4.27
C SER A 104 5.12 -3.92 5.73
N PHE A 105 3.90 -4.09 6.22
CA PHE A 105 3.54 -3.87 7.61
C PHE A 105 4.10 -4.98 8.50
N LYS A 106 3.96 -6.26 8.11
CA LYS A 106 4.56 -7.40 8.81
C LYS A 106 6.08 -7.35 8.81
N LEU A 107 6.71 -7.02 7.67
CA LEU A 107 8.18 -6.88 7.57
C LEU A 107 8.70 -5.69 8.38
N LYS A 108 7.89 -4.65 8.61
CA LYS A 108 8.23 -3.55 9.52
C LYS A 108 8.08 -3.99 10.98
N GLU A 109 7.06 -4.76 11.32
CA GLU A 109 6.92 -5.35 12.65
C GLU A 109 8.08 -6.32 12.96
N ASP A 110 8.45 -7.19 12.02
CA ASP A 110 9.56 -8.15 12.19
C ASP A 110 10.94 -7.46 12.19
N LYS A 111 11.11 -6.33 11.48
CA LYS A 111 12.33 -5.51 11.55
C LYS A 111 12.37 -4.58 12.76
N GLU A 112 11.22 -4.10 13.25
CA GLU A 112 11.15 -3.31 14.49
C GLU A 112 11.55 -4.15 15.73
N ILE A 113 11.38 -5.48 15.69
CA ILE A 113 11.83 -6.38 16.77
C ILE A 113 13.36 -6.47 16.86
N GLN A 114 14.11 -6.12 15.81
CA GLN A 114 15.60 -6.15 15.81
C GLN A 114 16.25 -4.80 16.17
N ILE A 115 15.52 -3.69 16.08
CA ILE A 115 16.02 -2.39 16.54
C ILE A 115 15.38 -2.16 17.90
N LYS A 116 16.17 -2.24 18.98
CA LYS A 116 15.78 -1.85 20.35
C LYS A 116 15.41 -0.36 20.38
N HIS A 117 14.26 0.00 19.84
CA HIS A 117 13.67 1.29 20.16
C HIS A 117 13.08 1.20 21.56
N ASN A 118 13.58 2.01 22.47
CA ASN A 118 12.99 2.12 23.79
C ASN A 118 11.59 2.69 23.62
N ARG A 119 10.58 1.89 23.94
CA ARG A 119 9.18 2.33 23.93
C ARG A 119 8.80 2.72 25.34
N LYS A 120 8.39 3.97 25.53
CA LYS A 120 7.80 4.45 26.77
C LYS A 120 6.30 4.56 26.60
N THR A 121 5.55 3.93 27.50
CA THR A 121 4.08 3.98 27.48
C THR A 121 3.60 4.86 28.62
N PHE A 122 2.73 5.82 28.30
CA PHE A 122 2.12 6.73 29.25
C PHE A 122 0.59 6.61 29.20
N ASN A 123 -0.04 6.67 30.37
CA ASN A 123 -1.49 6.65 30.46
C ASN A 123 -2.00 8.02 30.90
N TYR A 124 -2.63 8.71 29.97
CA TYR A 124 -3.25 10.03 30.17
C TYR A 124 -4.78 9.99 30.06
N SER A 125 -5.40 8.83 30.34
CA SER A 125 -6.85 8.63 30.20
C SER A 125 -7.69 9.53 31.10
N ASN A 126 -7.11 10.11 32.14
CA ASN A 126 -7.82 11.02 33.05
C ASN A 126 -7.50 12.50 32.79
N LEU A 127 -6.74 12.83 31.77
CA LEU A 127 -6.39 14.18 31.41
C LEU A 127 -7.24 14.68 30.24
N GLN A 128 -7.76 15.89 30.37
CA GLN A 128 -8.43 16.60 29.28
C GLN A 128 -7.43 17.46 28.52
N CYS A 129 -7.67 17.66 27.19
CA CYS A 129 -6.86 18.56 26.38
C CYS A 129 -6.85 20.01 26.99
N PRO A 130 -5.68 20.67 26.99
CA PRO A 130 -4.43 20.33 26.34
C PRO A 130 -3.44 19.46 27.15
N GLY A 131 -3.84 18.92 28.29
CA GLY A 131 -2.97 18.19 29.24
C GLY A 131 -2.15 17.06 28.59
N PRO A 132 -2.76 16.13 27.81
CA PRO A 132 -2.01 15.06 27.14
C PRO A 132 -0.94 15.58 26.19
N ILE A 133 -1.21 16.59 25.39
CA ILE A 133 -0.26 17.18 24.42
C ILE A 133 0.94 17.83 25.11
N VAL A 134 0.69 18.56 26.21
CA VAL A 134 1.76 19.19 27.00
C VAL A 134 2.71 18.14 27.59
N ASN A 135 2.16 17.04 28.11
CA ASN A 135 2.96 15.96 28.68
C ASN A 135 3.75 15.20 27.60
N ILE A 136 3.13 14.90 26.45
CA ILE A 136 3.83 14.32 25.30
C ILE A 136 4.99 15.22 24.87
N SER A 137 4.77 16.54 24.76
CA SER A 137 5.84 17.49 24.41
C SER A 137 7.02 17.47 25.38
N LYS A 138 6.79 17.27 26.66
CA LYS A 138 7.85 17.14 27.67
C LYS A 138 8.61 15.83 27.50
N GLU A 139 7.90 14.73 27.35
CA GLU A 139 8.51 13.41 27.21
C GLU A 139 9.31 13.25 25.91
N MET A 140 8.81 13.83 24.80
CA MET A 140 9.51 13.81 23.51
C MET A 140 10.86 14.54 23.55
N LYS A 141 11.06 15.51 24.42
CA LYS A 141 12.38 16.15 24.62
C LYS A 141 13.39 15.27 25.35
N ASN A 142 12.92 14.23 26.02
CA ASN A 142 13.72 13.35 26.87
C ASN A 142 13.96 11.97 26.25
N ILE A 143 13.58 11.77 24.97
CA ILE A 143 13.81 10.51 24.26
C ILE A 143 14.86 10.69 23.16
N ALA A 144 15.57 9.61 22.85
CA ALA A 144 16.55 9.60 21.77
C ALA A 144 15.89 9.59 20.39
N ILE A 145 16.61 10.05 19.39
CA ILE A 145 16.15 9.98 17.98
C ILE A 145 15.89 8.53 17.61
N GLY A 146 14.69 8.24 17.13
CA GLY A 146 14.22 6.90 16.78
C GLY A 146 13.44 6.18 17.87
N ASP A 147 13.45 6.66 19.14
CA ASP A 147 12.61 6.12 20.20
C ASP A 147 11.12 6.50 20.00
N GLN A 148 10.23 5.73 20.60
CA GLN A 148 8.78 5.90 20.44
C GLN A 148 8.09 6.14 21.79
N ILE A 149 7.09 7.03 21.76
CA ILE A 149 6.16 7.22 22.88
C ILE A 149 4.81 6.63 22.47
N GLU A 150 4.26 5.81 23.34
CA GLU A 150 2.91 5.29 23.26
C GLU A 150 2.06 5.94 24.36
N VAL A 151 0.94 6.54 23.99
CA VAL A 151 0.04 7.19 24.96
C VAL A 151 -1.37 6.65 24.86
N VAL A 152 -1.98 6.43 26.03
CA VAL A 152 -3.39 6.08 26.15
C VAL A 152 -4.15 7.31 26.59
N VAL A 153 -5.14 7.74 25.79
CA VAL A 153 -5.96 8.93 26.05
C VAL A 153 -7.41 8.60 25.79
N THR A 154 -8.31 9.07 26.63
CA THR A 154 -9.77 8.89 26.47
C THR A 154 -10.47 10.11 25.93
N ASP A 155 -9.78 11.25 25.83
CA ASP A 155 -10.34 12.50 25.31
C ASP A 155 -10.50 12.48 23.79
N HIS A 156 -11.71 12.71 23.28
CA HIS A 156 -12.04 12.72 21.85
C HIS A 156 -11.36 13.88 21.09
N GLY A 157 -11.09 15.01 21.74
CA GLY A 157 -10.39 16.16 21.15
C GLY A 157 -8.93 15.85 20.82
N PHE A 158 -8.32 14.93 21.55
CA PHE A 158 -6.91 14.57 21.39
C PHE A 158 -6.54 14.12 19.97
N LEU A 159 -7.44 13.46 19.25
CA LEU A 159 -7.18 12.97 17.88
C LEU A 159 -6.86 14.11 16.89
N ASN A 160 -7.52 15.24 17.03
CA ASN A 160 -7.27 16.42 16.21
C ASN A 160 -6.04 17.18 16.67
N ASP A 161 -5.88 17.29 17.99
CA ASP A 161 -4.77 18.03 18.59
C ASP A 161 -3.43 17.36 18.31
N ILE A 162 -3.33 16.03 18.40
CA ILE A 162 -2.10 15.31 18.11
C ILE A 162 -1.69 15.43 16.63
N LYS A 163 -2.64 15.42 15.69
CA LYS A 163 -2.36 15.62 14.27
C LYS A 163 -1.81 17.02 13.98
N SER A 164 -2.36 18.04 14.64
CA SER A 164 -1.89 19.41 14.53
C SER A 164 -0.52 19.58 15.16
N TRP A 165 -0.32 18.99 16.32
CA TRP A 165 0.94 19.05 17.06
C TRP A 165 2.11 18.40 16.29
N VAL A 166 1.93 17.21 15.71
CA VAL A 166 3.01 16.56 14.93
C VAL A 166 3.39 17.36 13.68
N LYS A 167 2.42 18.04 13.04
CA LYS A 167 2.71 18.95 11.93
C LYS A 167 3.56 20.16 12.33
N GLN A 168 3.31 20.70 13.52
CA GLN A 168 4.02 21.88 14.03
C GLN A 168 5.41 21.56 14.55
N THR A 169 5.59 20.37 15.12
CA THR A 169 6.84 19.96 15.77
C THR A 169 7.77 19.13 14.90
N GLY A 170 7.30 18.67 13.73
CA GLY A 170 8.08 17.82 12.81
C GLY A 170 8.23 16.37 13.26
N HIS A 171 7.53 15.96 14.32
CA HIS A 171 7.49 14.56 14.75
C HIS A 171 6.63 13.70 13.83
N THR A 172 6.85 12.40 13.82
CA THR A 172 6.07 11.46 12.99
C THR A 172 5.03 10.74 13.82
N LEU A 173 3.77 10.81 13.39
CA LEU A 173 2.70 10.01 13.98
C LEU A 173 2.70 8.62 13.34
N VAL A 174 3.17 7.61 14.08
CA VAL A 174 3.34 6.24 13.58
C VAL A 174 2.01 5.51 13.50
N ARG A 175 1.15 5.66 14.52
CA ARG A 175 -0.16 4.99 14.58
C ARG A 175 -1.14 5.79 15.41
N LEU A 176 -2.38 5.85 14.95
CA LEU A 176 -3.51 6.41 15.68
C LEU A 176 -4.65 5.38 15.65
N ASN A 177 -5.18 5.02 16.84
CA ASN A 177 -6.25 4.05 16.95
C ASN A 177 -7.53 4.74 17.47
N ASP A 178 -8.61 4.65 16.72
CA ASP A 178 -9.87 5.34 16.98
C ASP A 178 -10.69 4.70 18.13
N SER A 179 -10.29 3.55 18.62
CA SER A 179 -10.91 2.89 19.79
C SER A 179 -10.51 3.51 21.15
N GLY A 180 -10.01 4.75 21.12
CA GLY A 180 -9.75 5.57 22.31
C GLY A 180 -8.54 5.16 23.14
N LYS A 181 -7.59 4.40 22.58
CA LYS A 181 -6.56 3.84 23.45
C LYS A 181 -5.10 4.00 23.03
N ILE A 182 -4.71 4.36 21.81
CA ILE A 182 -3.26 4.40 21.49
C ILE A 182 -2.93 5.40 20.40
N GLY A 183 -2.12 6.41 20.72
CA GLY A 183 -1.35 7.21 19.76
C GLY A 183 0.14 6.86 19.87
N ARG A 184 0.85 6.63 18.76
CA ARG A 184 2.30 6.44 18.72
C ARG A 184 2.94 7.59 17.95
N ALA A 185 3.93 8.22 18.55
CA ALA A 185 4.76 9.22 17.88
C ALA A 185 6.24 8.83 18.00
N SER A 186 7.01 9.09 16.96
CA SER A 186 8.47 8.93 16.95
C SER A 186 9.16 10.25 16.60
N CYS A 187 10.35 10.42 17.11
CA CYS A 187 11.26 11.51 16.73
C CYS A 187 11.96 11.19 15.43
#